data_0789b889e63604788ceff6d97fb414e2
#
_entry.id   0789b889e63604788ceff6d97fb414e2
#
_cell.length_a   1.000
_cell.length_b   1.000
_cell.length_c   1.000
_cell.angle_alpha   90.00
_cell.angle_beta   90.00
_cell.angle_gamma   90.00
#
_symmetry.space_group_name_H-M   'P 1'
#
loop_
_entity.id
_entity.type
_entity.pdbx_description
1 polymer ?
#
loop_
_entity_poly.entity_id
_entity_poly.type
_entity_poly.pdbx_seq_one_letter_code
_entity_poly.pdbx_strand_id
1 'polypeptide(L)'
;MKLASGRGVLFPGALAIALVLLVGACSPGGLLGQVTVSAETVTPGAGSVLITYEVRRPAVVTIVFRDGSGREYPFRAGQERAPGTYQAQFTGTYSPDPETRERRVLPRGEYTVLVRARAPDGTTEERQARLRVAGVTGAELAFEELTVTPDTFSPNGDADRDETIIFYSLTRRPTRVDIFATDARGTSYLLVSWTRPASGTLAPDQRPRQRDSYVWDGTAAGRVLPDGKYVVHVVAQDEVGAVAEATRPVTIENGGIPQLELVDFQVKPTTVSLGGTVNVTLRVKNTGSVPVKTLGPPPGTPYRTDMTFNCWVNPADPGSPLYYERSGIWRVGVMWTGAGLQYPARWGLLPDGTKVGLDPAERLKPPQEVDYRRLCAVEQWRGETPILQPGQEAVITGTIQINLRIREVTFWAGIEQGGVGFPVDQFKPQVIRVNY
;
A
#
# COMPACT_ATOMS: atom_id res chain seq x y z
N MET A 1 -6.35 -60.58 -52.07
CA MET A 1 -6.52 -61.84 -51.30
C MET A 1 -6.78 -61.43 -49.83
N LYS A 2 -7.99 -61.77 -49.30
CA LYS A 2 -8.46 -61.82 -47.91
C LYS A 2 -8.30 -60.58 -47.03
N LEU A 3 -9.32 -59.78 -46.80
CA LEU A 3 -10.35 -59.74 -45.79
C LEU A 3 -9.99 -60.28 -44.38
N ALA A 4 -10.01 -59.40 -43.37
CA ALA A 4 -10.51 -59.65 -42.04
C ALA A 4 -10.81 -58.33 -41.32
N SER A 5 -11.94 -58.02 -41.13
CA SER A 5 -12.92 -57.51 -40.20
C SER A 5 -12.48 -57.58 -38.73
N GLY A 6 -12.56 -56.48 -38.01
CA GLY A 6 -12.43 -56.37 -36.57
C GLY A 6 -13.44 -55.36 -36.03
N ARG A 7 -14.43 -55.87 -35.31
CA ARG A 7 -15.59 -55.20 -34.71
C ARG A 7 -15.21 -54.15 -33.68
N GLY A 8 -15.79 -52.96 -33.82
CA GLY A 8 -15.85 -51.97 -32.76
C GLY A 8 -16.87 -52.39 -31.70
N VAL A 9 -16.49 -52.30 -30.43
CA VAL A 9 -17.35 -52.42 -29.27
C VAL A 9 -17.73 -51.04 -28.80
N LEU A 10 -18.97 -50.65 -29.03
CA LEU A 10 -19.61 -49.51 -28.40
C LEU A 10 -20.01 -49.94 -26.98
N PHE A 11 -19.49 -49.21 -25.96
CA PHE A 11 -20.05 -49.21 -24.62
C PHE A 11 -21.04 -48.06 -24.49
N PRO A 12 -22.33 -48.30 -24.20
CA PRO A 12 -23.23 -47.26 -23.76
C PRO A 12 -23.08 -47.08 -22.24
N GLY A 13 -22.48 -45.95 -21.83
CA GLY A 13 -22.53 -45.50 -20.45
C GLY A 13 -23.94 -45.02 -20.13
N ALA A 14 -24.72 -45.88 -19.51
CA ALA A 14 -26.02 -45.50 -18.97
C ALA A 14 -25.81 -44.68 -17.69
N LEU A 15 -26.11 -43.37 -17.78
CA LEU A 15 -26.23 -42.46 -16.63
C LEU A 15 -27.55 -42.82 -15.89
N ALA A 16 -27.47 -43.62 -14.84
CA ALA A 16 -28.61 -43.91 -13.98
C ALA A 16 -28.91 -42.69 -13.10
N ILE A 17 -29.88 -41.87 -13.49
CA ILE A 17 -30.49 -40.86 -12.64
C ILE A 17 -31.43 -41.59 -11.69
N ALA A 18 -31.00 -41.83 -10.44
CA ALA A 18 -31.88 -42.31 -9.36
C ALA A 18 -32.81 -41.13 -8.94
N LEU A 19 -34.02 -41.13 -9.47
CA LEU A 19 -35.11 -40.24 -9.08
C LEU A 19 -35.73 -40.78 -7.78
N VAL A 20 -35.33 -40.27 -6.62
CA VAL A 20 -36.00 -40.54 -5.36
C VAL A 20 -37.24 -39.66 -5.25
N LEU A 21 -38.38 -40.18 -5.55
CA LEU A 21 -39.68 -39.57 -5.33
C LEU A 21 -40.04 -39.58 -3.83
N LEU A 22 -39.79 -38.50 -3.13
CA LEU A 22 -40.41 -38.20 -1.84
C LEU A 22 -41.76 -37.48 -2.13
N VAL A 23 -42.85 -38.21 -1.92
CA VAL A 23 -44.21 -37.67 -2.01
C VAL A 23 -44.43 -36.73 -0.81
N GLY A 24 -44.19 -35.44 -1.02
CA GLY A 24 -44.66 -34.36 -0.13
C GLY A 24 -46.02 -33.87 -0.62
N ALA A 25 -47.04 -33.85 0.24
CA ALA A 25 -48.38 -33.35 -0.06
C ALA A 25 -48.33 -31.93 -0.63
N CYS A 26 -48.73 -31.74 -1.89
CA CYS A 26 -48.91 -30.44 -2.53
C CYS A 26 -50.19 -29.77 -2.00
N SER A 27 -50.05 -28.79 -1.11
CA SER A 27 -51.15 -27.81 -0.91
C SER A 27 -51.12 -26.78 -2.05
N PRO A 28 -52.17 -26.64 -2.84
CA PRO A 28 -52.25 -25.65 -3.91
C PRO A 28 -52.42 -24.24 -3.28
N GLY A 29 -51.33 -23.48 -3.12
CA GLY A 29 -51.34 -22.13 -2.59
C GLY A 29 -50.11 -21.76 -1.74
N GLY A 30 -49.17 -22.64 -1.53
CA GLY A 30 -47.95 -22.36 -0.70
C GLY A 30 -46.99 -21.36 -1.35
N LEU A 31 -46.05 -20.83 -0.53
CA LEU A 31 -44.98 -19.92 -0.99
C LEU A 31 -43.89 -20.70 -1.74
N LEU A 32 -43.61 -21.94 -1.29
CA LEU A 32 -42.52 -22.76 -1.79
C LEU A 32 -43.06 -24.04 -2.47
N GLY A 33 -42.45 -24.36 -3.59
CA GLY A 33 -42.58 -25.69 -4.19
C GLY A 33 -41.63 -26.72 -3.59
N GLN A 34 -41.22 -27.68 -4.42
CA GLN A 34 -40.27 -28.72 -3.99
C GLN A 34 -38.86 -28.14 -3.79
N VAL A 35 -38.16 -28.66 -2.79
CA VAL A 35 -36.71 -28.41 -2.58
C VAL A 35 -35.98 -29.72 -2.85
N THR A 36 -34.94 -29.65 -3.70
CA THR A 36 -34.12 -30.83 -4.05
C THR A 36 -32.64 -30.47 -3.98
N VAL A 37 -31.80 -31.49 -3.77
CA VAL A 37 -30.34 -31.39 -3.89
C VAL A 37 -29.88 -32.29 -5.02
N SER A 38 -28.89 -31.85 -5.80
CA SER A 38 -28.40 -32.60 -6.97
C SER A 38 -27.58 -33.83 -6.61
N ALA A 39 -27.10 -33.92 -5.38
CA ALA A 39 -26.43 -35.10 -4.83
C ALA A 39 -26.61 -35.16 -3.31
N GLU A 40 -26.61 -36.36 -2.75
CA GLU A 40 -26.79 -36.58 -1.31
C GLU A 40 -25.58 -36.22 -0.48
N THR A 41 -24.39 -36.14 -1.10
CA THR A 41 -23.14 -35.85 -0.39
C THR A 41 -22.35 -34.77 -1.13
N VAL A 42 -21.78 -33.84 -0.36
CA VAL A 42 -20.79 -32.87 -0.83
C VAL A 42 -19.48 -33.04 -0.09
N THR A 43 -18.37 -32.99 -0.83
CA THR A 43 -17.01 -32.92 -0.25
C THR A 43 -16.46 -31.52 -0.47
N PRO A 44 -16.28 -30.73 0.61
CA PRO A 44 -15.69 -29.37 0.47
C PRO A 44 -14.35 -29.42 -0.26
N GLY A 45 -14.19 -28.53 -1.25
CA GLY A 45 -13.00 -28.46 -2.10
C GLY A 45 -12.92 -29.47 -3.26
N ALA A 46 -13.77 -30.49 -3.29
CA ALA A 46 -13.77 -31.52 -4.34
C ALA A 46 -15.05 -31.55 -5.18
N GLY A 47 -16.03 -30.73 -4.87
CA GLY A 47 -17.28 -30.70 -5.63
C GLY A 47 -18.28 -29.69 -5.08
N SER A 48 -19.44 -29.65 -5.74
CA SER A 48 -20.57 -28.81 -5.31
C SER A 48 -21.88 -29.54 -5.52
N VAL A 49 -22.90 -29.17 -4.75
CA VAL A 49 -24.28 -29.59 -4.96
C VAL A 49 -25.14 -28.38 -5.30
N LEU A 50 -26.15 -28.58 -6.14
CA LEU A 50 -27.17 -27.59 -6.44
C LEU A 50 -28.37 -27.80 -5.54
N ILE A 51 -28.74 -26.82 -4.77
CA ILE A 51 -29.98 -26.74 -4.01
C ILE A 51 -30.99 -26.04 -4.92
N THR A 52 -31.97 -26.78 -5.44
CA THR A 52 -33.02 -26.26 -6.32
C THR A 52 -34.30 -26.07 -5.52
N TYR A 53 -34.94 -24.91 -5.66
CA TYR A 53 -36.23 -24.60 -5.00
C TYR A 53 -37.10 -23.74 -5.89
N GLU A 54 -38.41 -23.93 -5.76
CA GLU A 54 -39.42 -23.14 -6.47
C GLU A 54 -40.05 -22.13 -5.52
N VAL A 55 -40.17 -20.88 -5.97
CA VAL A 55 -40.89 -19.80 -5.29
C VAL A 55 -42.14 -19.52 -6.10
N ARG A 56 -43.35 -19.57 -5.50
CA ARG A 56 -44.63 -19.44 -6.17
C ARG A 56 -45.24 -18.04 -6.06
N ARG A 57 -44.87 -17.29 -5.04
CA ARG A 57 -45.26 -15.89 -4.80
C ARG A 57 -44.01 -15.10 -4.37
N PRO A 58 -43.97 -13.78 -4.61
CA PRO A 58 -42.85 -12.97 -4.15
C PRO A 58 -42.59 -13.19 -2.68
N ALA A 59 -41.31 -13.48 -2.32
CA ALA A 59 -40.90 -13.79 -0.96
C ALA A 59 -39.41 -13.48 -0.74
N VAL A 60 -39.07 -13.24 0.50
CA VAL A 60 -37.68 -13.22 0.97
C VAL A 60 -37.30 -14.64 1.36
N VAL A 61 -36.25 -15.16 0.72
CA VAL A 61 -35.80 -16.56 0.90
C VAL A 61 -34.51 -16.60 1.69
N THR A 62 -34.46 -17.52 2.67
CA THR A 62 -33.26 -17.84 3.48
C THR A 62 -32.98 -19.34 3.37
N ILE A 63 -31.71 -19.72 3.23
CA ILE A 63 -31.25 -21.11 3.20
C ILE A 63 -30.27 -21.31 4.34
N VAL A 64 -30.56 -22.29 5.21
CA VAL A 64 -29.71 -22.69 6.31
C VAL A 64 -29.52 -24.21 6.34
N PHE A 65 -28.42 -24.67 6.90
CA PHE A 65 -28.19 -26.09 7.21
C PHE A 65 -28.43 -26.29 8.71
N ARG A 66 -29.20 -27.30 9.07
CA ARG A 66 -29.44 -27.67 10.48
C ARG A 66 -28.84 -29.05 10.73
N ASP A 67 -28.00 -29.18 11.76
CA ASP A 67 -27.44 -30.47 12.18
C ASP A 67 -28.37 -31.24 13.08
N GLY A 68 -27.95 -32.46 13.45
CA GLY A 68 -28.73 -33.34 14.32
C GLY A 68 -28.93 -32.81 15.75
N SER A 69 -28.17 -31.82 16.21
CA SER A 69 -28.35 -31.15 17.50
C SER A 69 -29.34 -29.98 17.43
N GLY A 70 -29.77 -29.62 16.22
CA GLY A 70 -30.64 -28.47 15.98
C GLY A 70 -29.90 -27.16 15.72
N ARG A 71 -28.58 -27.15 15.69
CA ARG A 71 -27.78 -25.95 15.38
C ARG A 71 -27.91 -25.61 13.90
N GLU A 72 -28.09 -24.32 13.62
CA GLU A 72 -28.25 -23.79 12.28
C GLU A 72 -26.98 -23.07 11.80
N TYR A 73 -26.68 -23.27 10.52
CA TYR A 73 -25.53 -22.72 9.83
C TYR A 73 -26.03 -21.92 8.61
N PRO A 74 -25.97 -20.58 8.63
CA PRO A 74 -26.49 -19.75 7.55
C PRO A 74 -25.70 -19.95 6.25
N PHE A 75 -26.42 -20.06 5.13
CA PHE A 75 -25.80 -20.16 3.80
C PHE A 75 -26.19 -19.01 2.89
N ARG A 76 -27.50 -18.70 2.83
CA ARG A 76 -28.03 -17.53 2.12
C ARG A 76 -29.05 -16.86 3.00
N ALA A 77 -28.91 -15.57 3.22
CA ALA A 77 -29.83 -14.81 4.05
C ALA A 77 -30.55 -13.75 3.21
N GLY A 78 -31.88 -13.61 3.46
CA GLY A 78 -32.67 -12.45 3.06
C GLY A 78 -32.74 -12.15 1.56
N GLN A 79 -32.76 -13.17 0.70
CA GLN A 79 -32.77 -12.95 -0.74
C GLN A 79 -34.19 -12.73 -1.26
N GLU A 80 -34.49 -11.57 -1.79
CA GLU A 80 -35.74 -11.30 -2.48
C GLU A 80 -35.87 -12.14 -3.75
N ARG A 81 -37.00 -12.83 -3.91
CA ARG A 81 -37.29 -13.71 -5.03
C ARG A 81 -38.69 -13.46 -5.58
N ALA A 82 -38.78 -13.23 -6.88
CA ALA A 82 -40.02 -13.32 -7.62
C ALA A 82 -40.47 -14.79 -7.81
N PRO A 83 -41.70 -15.07 -8.27
CA PRO A 83 -42.10 -16.43 -8.65
C PRO A 83 -41.11 -17.02 -9.69
N GLY A 84 -40.67 -18.26 -9.47
CA GLY A 84 -39.72 -18.93 -10.36
C GLY A 84 -38.96 -20.04 -9.67
N THR A 85 -38.15 -20.78 -10.44
CA THR A 85 -37.24 -21.81 -9.95
C THR A 85 -35.84 -21.25 -9.81
N TYR A 86 -35.21 -21.50 -8.67
CA TYR A 86 -33.89 -20.99 -8.31
C TYR A 86 -32.96 -22.12 -7.96
N GLN A 87 -31.67 -21.88 -8.20
CA GLN A 87 -30.60 -22.80 -7.83
C GLN A 87 -29.54 -22.06 -7.00
N ALA A 88 -29.12 -22.67 -5.91
CA ALA A 88 -28.03 -22.20 -5.08
C ALA A 88 -26.93 -23.29 -5.07
N GLN A 89 -25.74 -22.93 -5.58
CA GLN A 89 -24.60 -23.82 -5.57
C GLN A 89 -23.96 -23.79 -4.17
N PHE A 90 -23.83 -24.98 -3.57
CA PHE A 90 -23.19 -25.18 -2.28
C PHE A 90 -21.91 -25.99 -2.44
N THR A 91 -20.78 -25.44 -1.99
CA THR A 91 -19.42 -26.02 -2.11
C THR A 91 -18.90 -26.58 -0.80
N GLY A 92 -19.73 -26.61 0.25
CA GLY A 92 -19.35 -27.10 1.57
C GLY A 92 -19.00 -26.02 2.59
N THR A 93 -19.20 -24.72 2.27
CA THR A 93 -18.94 -23.63 3.19
C THR A 93 -20.20 -22.83 3.52
N TYR A 94 -20.28 -22.33 4.74
CA TYR A 94 -21.38 -21.47 5.24
C TYR A 94 -20.85 -20.11 5.70
N SER A 95 -21.74 -19.12 5.85
CA SER A 95 -21.41 -17.80 6.39
C SER A 95 -21.80 -17.75 7.86
N PRO A 96 -20.85 -17.69 8.79
CA PRO A 96 -21.19 -17.60 10.22
C PRO A 96 -21.92 -16.28 10.52
N ASP A 97 -21.55 -15.23 9.81
CA ASP A 97 -22.17 -13.91 9.87
C ASP A 97 -22.40 -13.38 8.44
N PRO A 98 -23.66 -13.16 8.02
CA PRO A 98 -23.98 -12.66 6.68
C PRO A 98 -23.40 -11.28 6.36
N GLU A 99 -23.09 -10.46 7.36
CA GLU A 99 -22.53 -9.11 7.20
C GLU A 99 -21.03 -9.10 6.99
N THR A 100 -20.36 -10.22 7.25
CA THR A 100 -18.93 -10.39 7.04
C THR A 100 -18.61 -11.17 5.77
N ARG A 101 -17.34 -11.13 5.37
CA ARG A 101 -16.83 -11.95 4.25
C ARG A 101 -16.48 -13.38 4.69
N GLU A 102 -16.55 -13.67 5.97
CA GLU A 102 -16.17 -14.97 6.52
C GLU A 102 -16.95 -16.12 5.88
N ARG A 103 -16.24 -17.21 5.57
CA ARG A 103 -16.79 -18.48 5.12
C ARG A 103 -16.06 -19.59 5.84
N ARG A 104 -16.80 -20.40 6.56
CA ARG A 104 -16.27 -21.55 7.29
C ARG A 104 -16.72 -22.84 6.61
N VAL A 105 -15.88 -23.86 6.69
CA VAL A 105 -16.26 -25.20 6.24
C VAL A 105 -17.35 -25.73 7.16
N LEU A 106 -18.44 -26.22 6.56
CA LEU A 106 -19.49 -26.88 7.33
C LEU A 106 -18.91 -28.21 7.89
N PRO A 107 -19.00 -28.46 9.20
CA PRO A 107 -18.45 -29.67 9.81
C PRO A 107 -18.95 -30.94 9.14
N ARG A 108 -18.16 -32.01 9.21
CA ARG A 108 -18.60 -33.35 8.71
C ARG A 108 -19.86 -33.79 9.45
N GLY A 109 -20.89 -34.17 8.71
CA GLY A 109 -22.15 -34.64 9.33
C GLY A 109 -23.30 -34.76 8.36
N GLU A 110 -24.45 -35.17 8.92
CA GLU A 110 -25.74 -35.16 8.24
C GLU A 110 -26.45 -33.84 8.56
N TYR A 111 -27.03 -33.23 7.55
CA TYR A 111 -27.71 -31.95 7.65
C TYR A 111 -29.09 -31.98 7.01
N THR A 112 -30.01 -31.22 7.58
CA THR A 112 -31.24 -30.83 6.94
C THR A 112 -31.04 -29.47 6.28
N VAL A 113 -31.16 -29.41 4.97
CA VAL A 113 -31.21 -28.14 4.21
C VAL A 113 -32.59 -27.54 4.39
N LEU A 114 -32.69 -26.38 4.99
CA LEU A 114 -33.94 -25.66 5.21
C LEU A 114 -34.01 -24.49 4.28
N VAL A 115 -35.03 -24.44 3.43
CA VAL A 115 -35.38 -23.27 2.60
C VAL A 115 -36.61 -22.63 3.22
N ARG A 116 -36.42 -21.43 3.75
CA ARG A 116 -37.48 -20.63 4.37
C ARG A 116 -37.85 -19.47 3.46
N ALA A 117 -39.14 -19.28 3.24
CA ALA A 117 -39.68 -18.15 2.51
C ALA A 117 -40.61 -17.33 3.41
N ARG A 118 -40.51 -16.01 3.31
CA ARG A 118 -41.41 -15.05 3.96
C ARG A 118 -41.97 -14.10 2.92
N ALA A 119 -43.29 -14.10 2.74
CA ALA A 119 -43.98 -13.17 1.86
C ALA A 119 -44.20 -11.78 2.50
N PRO A 120 -44.45 -10.72 1.72
CA PRO A 120 -44.72 -9.38 2.24
C PRO A 120 -45.93 -9.30 3.18
N ASP A 121 -46.89 -10.20 3.05
CA ASP A 121 -48.06 -10.33 3.92
C ASP A 121 -47.75 -11.00 5.28
N GLY A 122 -46.48 -11.35 5.53
CA GLY A 122 -46.03 -12.02 6.72
C GLY A 122 -46.15 -13.55 6.72
N THR A 123 -46.76 -14.14 5.69
CA THR A 123 -46.86 -15.61 5.55
C THR A 123 -45.45 -16.21 5.44
N THR A 124 -45.20 -17.31 6.19
CA THR A 124 -43.93 -18.03 6.16
C THR A 124 -44.13 -19.49 5.80
N GLU A 125 -43.20 -20.03 5.05
CA GLU A 125 -43.18 -21.45 4.71
C GLU A 125 -41.75 -21.99 4.73
N GLU A 126 -41.59 -23.25 5.16
CA GLU A 126 -40.29 -23.95 5.19
C GLU A 126 -40.42 -25.25 4.39
N ARG A 127 -39.41 -25.56 3.59
CA ARG A 127 -39.20 -26.82 2.90
C ARG A 127 -37.83 -27.37 3.21
N GLN A 128 -37.67 -28.67 3.17
CA GLN A 128 -36.42 -29.30 3.60
C GLN A 128 -35.95 -30.38 2.60
N ALA A 129 -34.64 -30.57 2.56
CA ALA A 129 -33.97 -31.69 1.90
C ALA A 129 -32.85 -32.19 2.81
N ARG A 130 -32.32 -33.41 2.54
CA ARG A 130 -31.19 -33.96 3.29
C ARG A 130 -29.90 -33.77 2.51
N LEU A 131 -28.81 -33.52 3.23
CA LEU A 131 -27.48 -33.42 2.67
C LEU A 131 -26.45 -33.94 3.67
N ARG A 132 -25.51 -34.73 3.19
CA ARG A 132 -24.33 -35.15 3.95
C ARG A 132 -23.12 -34.30 3.55
N VAL A 133 -22.37 -33.82 4.52
CA VAL A 133 -21.08 -33.17 4.30
C VAL A 133 -19.96 -34.10 4.68
N ALA A 134 -19.08 -34.42 3.73
CA ALA A 134 -17.86 -35.18 3.99
C ALA A 134 -16.85 -34.26 4.70
N GLY A 135 -15.99 -34.87 5.54
CA GLY A 135 -14.97 -34.06 6.25
C GLY A 135 -13.83 -33.63 5.36
N VAL A 136 -13.24 -32.51 5.67
CA VAL A 136 -11.91 -32.08 5.18
C VAL A 136 -10.87 -32.42 6.24
N THR A 137 -9.64 -32.64 5.79
CA THR A 137 -8.50 -32.86 6.70
C THR A 137 -7.78 -31.54 6.95
N GLY A 138 -7.30 -31.34 8.17
CA GLY A 138 -6.48 -30.18 8.56
C GLY A 138 -7.21 -29.17 9.47
N ALA A 139 -6.46 -28.16 9.90
CA ALA A 139 -6.98 -27.09 10.73
C ALA A 139 -7.96 -26.20 9.94
N GLU A 140 -8.89 -25.55 10.64
CA GLU A 140 -9.74 -24.51 10.08
C GLU A 140 -8.87 -23.30 9.65
N LEU A 141 -9.24 -22.64 8.54
CA LEU A 141 -8.55 -21.40 8.14
C LEU A 141 -8.88 -20.29 9.13
N ALA A 142 -7.87 -19.77 9.79
CA ALA A 142 -7.99 -18.67 10.73
C ALA A 142 -6.71 -17.84 10.76
N PHE A 143 -6.81 -16.59 11.19
CA PHE A 143 -5.64 -15.78 11.51
C PHE A 143 -5.12 -16.16 12.91
N GLU A 144 -3.83 -16.45 12.98
CA GLU A 144 -3.09 -16.59 14.25
C GLU A 144 -2.60 -15.21 14.70
N GLU A 145 -2.22 -14.37 13.75
CA GLU A 145 -1.70 -13.03 14.00
C GLU A 145 -2.03 -12.08 12.85
N LEU A 146 -2.32 -10.83 13.18
CA LEU A 146 -2.35 -9.69 12.27
C LEU A 146 -1.83 -8.46 13.01
N THR A 147 -0.75 -7.87 12.50
CA THR A 147 -0.19 -6.61 13.03
C THR A 147 -0.02 -5.59 11.91
N VAL A 148 -0.11 -4.30 12.29
CA VAL A 148 0.19 -3.16 11.44
C VAL A 148 1.11 -2.26 12.24
N THR A 149 2.35 -2.07 11.77
CA THR A 149 3.38 -1.37 12.54
C THR A 149 4.26 -0.50 11.62
N PRO A 150 4.37 0.80 11.89
CA PRO A 150 3.61 1.58 12.88
C PRO A 150 2.11 1.65 12.54
N ASP A 151 1.25 1.86 13.53
CA ASP A 151 -0.21 2.07 13.33
C ASP A 151 -0.56 3.51 12.90
N THR A 152 0.43 4.40 12.94
CA THR A 152 0.35 5.76 12.44
C THR A 152 1.62 6.06 11.64
N PHE A 153 1.46 6.45 10.39
CA PHE A 153 2.58 6.73 9.49
C PHE A 153 2.29 7.92 8.59
N SER A 154 3.36 8.51 8.02
CA SER A 154 3.31 9.74 7.24
C SER A 154 3.96 9.56 5.86
N PRO A 155 3.22 9.06 4.86
CA PRO A 155 3.74 8.77 3.53
C PRO A 155 3.98 10.07 2.74
N ASN A 156 5.06 10.77 3.06
CA ASN A 156 5.44 12.05 2.45
C ASN A 156 6.85 12.04 1.85
N GLY A 157 7.52 10.87 1.84
CA GLY A 157 8.84 10.69 1.23
C GLY A 157 9.98 11.34 2.00
N ASP A 158 9.81 11.56 3.32
CA ASP A 158 10.84 12.18 4.16
C ASP A 158 11.72 11.15 4.87
N ALA A 159 11.54 9.87 4.58
CA ALA A 159 12.18 8.70 5.17
C ALA A 159 11.97 8.57 6.69
N ASP A 160 10.94 9.23 7.23
CA ASP A 160 10.48 9.06 8.61
C ASP A 160 9.04 8.56 8.63
N ARG A 161 8.85 7.29 8.91
CA ARG A 161 7.54 6.62 8.93
C ARG A 161 6.73 6.77 7.63
N ASP A 162 7.41 6.71 6.49
CA ASP A 162 6.76 6.75 5.18
C ASP A 162 5.94 5.51 4.89
N GLU A 163 6.20 4.43 5.61
CA GLU A 163 5.63 3.12 5.35
C GLU A 163 5.13 2.48 6.65
N THR A 164 4.17 1.57 6.50
CA THR A 164 3.75 0.65 7.56
C THR A 164 3.84 -0.78 7.07
N ILE A 165 4.15 -1.71 7.97
CA ILE A 165 4.25 -3.13 7.67
C ILE A 165 2.97 -3.81 8.16
N ILE A 166 2.25 -4.42 7.24
CA ILE A 166 1.10 -5.27 7.51
C ILE A 166 1.61 -6.71 7.52
N PHE A 167 1.70 -7.31 8.70
CA PHE A 167 2.13 -8.69 8.87
C PHE A 167 0.95 -9.57 9.26
N TYR A 168 0.89 -10.79 8.69
CA TYR A 168 -0.11 -11.78 9.07
C TYR A 168 0.46 -13.20 9.18
N SER A 169 -0.18 -14.02 10.00
CA SER A 169 0.03 -15.47 10.10
C SER A 169 -1.31 -16.19 10.12
N LEU A 170 -1.40 -17.31 9.40
CA LEU A 170 -2.58 -18.13 9.22
C LEU A 170 -2.35 -19.56 9.72
N THR A 171 -3.39 -20.23 10.19
CA THR A 171 -3.36 -21.65 10.62
C THR A 171 -3.02 -22.61 9.48
N ARG A 172 -3.29 -22.22 8.23
CA ARG A 172 -3.01 -23.02 7.03
C ARG A 172 -2.71 -22.13 5.82
N ARG A 173 -2.15 -22.75 4.77
CA ARG A 173 -1.73 -22.03 3.56
C ARG A 173 -2.94 -21.57 2.76
N PRO A 174 -3.03 -20.29 2.40
CA PRO A 174 -4.09 -19.76 1.55
C PRO A 174 -3.82 -20.04 0.07
N THR A 175 -4.87 -19.97 -0.75
CA THR A 175 -4.81 -19.90 -2.21
C THR A 175 -4.97 -18.48 -2.72
N ARG A 176 -5.54 -17.61 -1.90
CA ARG A 176 -5.69 -16.18 -2.17
C ARG A 176 -5.56 -15.37 -0.89
N VAL A 177 -4.90 -14.23 -0.98
CA VAL A 177 -4.88 -13.20 0.07
C VAL A 177 -5.09 -11.85 -0.59
N ASP A 178 -6.08 -11.11 -0.11
CA ASP A 178 -6.35 -9.74 -0.48
C ASP A 178 -6.12 -8.84 0.72
N ILE A 179 -5.38 -7.75 0.53
CA ILE A 179 -5.21 -6.69 1.53
C ILE A 179 -5.82 -5.42 0.97
N PHE A 180 -6.68 -4.79 1.73
CA PHE A 180 -7.28 -3.50 1.37
C PHE A 180 -7.47 -2.64 2.61
N ALA A 181 -7.55 -1.33 2.40
CA ALA A 181 -7.84 -0.34 3.42
C ALA A 181 -9.25 0.24 3.17
N THR A 182 -10.01 0.45 4.24
CA THR A 182 -11.33 1.09 4.18
C THR A 182 -11.29 2.40 4.95
N ASP A 183 -11.70 3.51 4.35
CA ASP A 183 -11.78 4.81 4.99
C ASP A 183 -13.02 4.94 5.90
N ALA A 184 -13.12 6.05 6.62
CA ALA A 184 -14.24 6.35 7.51
C ALA A 184 -15.62 6.47 6.80
N ARG A 185 -15.62 6.60 5.46
CA ARG A 185 -16.84 6.65 4.64
C ARG A 185 -17.24 5.28 4.12
N GLY A 186 -16.45 4.23 4.40
CA GLY A 186 -16.67 2.88 3.91
C GLY A 186 -16.10 2.63 2.50
N THR A 187 -15.32 3.55 1.95
CA THR A 187 -14.65 3.34 0.65
C THR A 187 -13.48 2.40 0.83
N SER A 188 -13.45 1.31 0.07
CA SER A 188 -12.38 0.31 0.13
C SER A 188 -11.38 0.51 -1.00
N TYR A 189 -10.10 0.47 -0.65
CA TYR A 189 -8.95 0.63 -1.55
C TYR A 189 -8.13 -0.66 -1.53
N LEU A 190 -8.08 -1.37 -2.65
CA LEU A 190 -7.24 -2.56 -2.77
C LEU A 190 -5.77 -2.15 -2.77
N LEU A 191 -4.99 -2.72 -1.85
CA LEU A 191 -3.56 -2.51 -1.73
C LEU A 191 -2.78 -3.57 -2.51
N VAL A 192 -3.10 -4.84 -2.26
CA VAL A 192 -2.48 -5.98 -2.96
C VAL A 192 -3.42 -7.17 -3.00
N SER A 193 -3.27 -8.01 -4.03
CA SER A 193 -3.96 -9.28 -4.17
C SER A 193 -2.98 -10.35 -4.66
N TRP A 194 -2.81 -11.40 -3.87
CA TRP A 194 -2.02 -12.57 -4.24
C TRP A 194 -2.96 -13.75 -4.48
N THR A 195 -2.91 -14.32 -5.66
CA THR A 195 -3.74 -15.47 -6.03
C THR A 195 -2.86 -16.58 -6.59
N ARG A 196 -3.06 -17.80 -6.12
CA ARG A 196 -2.42 -18.98 -6.71
C ARG A 196 -3.11 -19.30 -8.04
N PRO A 197 -2.42 -19.29 -9.19
CA PRO A 197 -3.05 -19.63 -10.46
C PRO A 197 -3.40 -21.12 -10.49
N ALA A 198 -4.45 -21.46 -11.23
CA ALA A 198 -4.87 -22.83 -11.45
C ALA A 198 -3.81 -23.67 -12.20
N SER A 199 -2.98 -23.01 -13.01
CA SER A 199 -1.85 -23.62 -13.72
C SER A 199 -0.74 -22.60 -13.93
N GLY A 200 0.51 -23.06 -13.88
CA GLY A 200 1.69 -22.22 -14.12
C GLY A 200 2.57 -22.01 -12.88
N THR A 201 3.77 -21.49 -13.13
CA THR A 201 4.75 -21.17 -12.08
C THR A 201 4.69 -19.66 -11.82
N LEU A 202 4.22 -19.28 -10.63
CA LEU A 202 4.40 -17.89 -10.16
C LEU A 202 5.82 -17.68 -9.64
N ALA A 203 6.32 -16.46 -9.76
CA ALA A 203 7.48 -16.05 -9.01
C ALA A 203 7.25 -16.25 -7.49
N PRO A 204 8.29 -16.58 -6.71
CA PRO A 204 8.13 -16.85 -5.27
C PRO A 204 7.49 -15.72 -4.49
N ASP A 205 7.69 -14.48 -4.91
CA ASP A 205 7.17 -13.23 -4.34
C ASP A 205 5.66 -12.99 -4.65
N GLN A 206 5.12 -13.68 -5.64
CA GLN A 206 3.72 -13.54 -6.07
C GLN A 206 2.80 -14.61 -5.49
N ARG A 207 3.33 -15.52 -4.66
CA ARG A 207 2.55 -16.64 -4.10
C ARG A 207 1.96 -16.27 -2.76
N PRO A 208 0.66 -16.51 -2.54
CA PRO A 208 0.10 -16.36 -1.21
C PRO A 208 0.77 -17.32 -0.23
N ARG A 209 1.22 -16.79 0.90
CA ARG A 209 1.94 -17.53 1.93
C ARG A 209 1.10 -17.67 3.19
N GLN A 210 1.41 -18.68 4.00
CA GLN A 210 0.77 -18.86 5.31
C GLN A 210 1.16 -17.74 6.29
N ARG A 211 2.41 -17.27 6.19
CA ARG A 211 2.95 -16.15 6.95
C ARG A 211 3.66 -15.22 5.98
N ASP A 212 3.27 -13.95 5.97
CA ASP A 212 3.87 -12.95 5.08
C ASP A 212 3.68 -11.54 5.62
N SER A 213 4.35 -10.58 4.96
CA SER A 213 4.21 -9.16 5.22
C SER A 213 4.05 -8.38 3.93
N TYR A 214 3.30 -7.30 4.01
CA TYR A 214 3.16 -6.31 2.95
C TYR A 214 3.58 -4.95 3.49
N VAL A 215 4.52 -4.31 2.81
CA VAL A 215 4.93 -2.92 3.11
C VAL A 215 3.99 -1.99 2.36
N TRP A 216 3.28 -1.17 3.10
CA TRP A 216 2.34 -0.20 2.55
C TRP A 216 2.87 1.22 2.72
N ASP A 217 3.09 1.89 1.60
CA ASP A 217 3.59 3.26 1.45
C ASP A 217 2.48 4.33 1.42
N GLY A 218 1.28 4.00 1.90
CA GLY A 218 0.13 4.90 1.88
C GLY A 218 -0.55 5.03 0.51
N THR A 219 -0.07 4.34 -0.53
CA THR A 219 -0.66 4.43 -1.86
C THR A 219 -1.69 3.34 -2.13
N ALA A 220 -2.68 3.67 -2.94
CA ALA A 220 -3.58 2.71 -3.57
C ALA A 220 -3.83 3.16 -5.02
N ALA A 221 -3.75 2.21 -5.97
CA ALA A 221 -3.87 2.49 -7.40
C ALA A 221 -2.95 3.64 -7.89
N GLY A 222 -1.72 3.71 -7.34
CA GLY A 222 -0.70 4.70 -7.71
C GLY A 222 -0.96 6.12 -7.18
N ARG A 223 -1.80 6.27 -6.16
CA ARG A 223 -2.07 7.56 -5.52
C ARG A 223 -1.94 7.44 -4.01
N VAL A 224 -1.29 8.41 -3.37
CA VAL A 224 -1.30 8.54 -1.91
C VAL A 224 -2.73 8.78 -1.44
N LEU A 225 -3.18 7.98 -0.47
CA LEU A 225 -4.50 8.16 0.13
C LEU A 225 -4.51 9.40 1.02
N PRO A 226 -5.66 10.08 1.15
CA PRO A 226 -5.80 11.24 2.04
C PRO A 226 -5.46 10.92 3.50
N ASP A 227 -5.04 11.94 4.24
CA ASP A 227 -4.90 11.85 5.69
C ASP A 227 -6.21 11.42 6.34
N GLY A 228 -6.12 10.51 7.31
CA GLY A 228 -7.29 10.01 8.00
C GLY A 228 -7.09 8.65 8.64
N LYS A 229 -8.17 8.17 9.24
CA LYS A 229 -8.24 6.84 9.85
C LYS A 229 -8.76 5.84 8.83
N TYR A 230 -8.07 4.72 8.75
CA TYR A 230 -8.41 3.59 7.90
C TYR A 230 -8.50 2.31 8.72
N VAL A 231 -9.21 1.34 8.20
CA VAL A 231 -9.18 -0.02 8.69
C VAL A 231 -8.53 -0.88 7.60
N VAL A 232 -7.39 -1.49 7.94
CA VAL A 232 -6.76 -2.50 7.10
C VAL A 232 -7.51 -3.81 7.28
N HIS A 233 -7.89 -4.42 6.17
CA HIS A 233 -8.50 -5.74 6.11
C HIS A 233 -7.55 -6.68 5.41
N VAL A 234 -7.31 -7.84 5.99
CA VAL A 234 -6.64 -8.95 5.34
C VAL A 234 -7.64 -10.09 5.20
N VAL A 235 -7.92 -10.47 3.96
CA VAL A 235 -8.86 -11.53 3.61
C VAL A 235 -8.11 -12.68 2.98
N ALA A 236 -8.16 -13.84 3.60
CA ALA A 236 -7.51 -15.06 3.11
C ALA A 236 -8.56 -16.10 2.69
N GLN A 237 -8.29 -16.79 1.59
CA GLN A 237 -9.10 -17.91 1.11
C GLN A 237 -8.23 -19.14 0.93
N ASP A 238 -8.74 -20.32 1.30
CA ASP A 238 -8.07 -21.59 1.07
C ASP A 238 -8.60 -22.36 -0.15
N GLU A 239 -8.06 -23.55 -0.37
CA GLU A 239 -8.42 -24.43 -1.49
C GLU A 239 -9.84 -25.01 -1.41
N VAL A 240 -10.43 -25.06 -0.21
CA VAL A 240 -11.79 -25.56 -0.02
C VAL A 240 -12.84 -24.45 -0.04
N GLY A 241 -12.39 -23.20 -0.24
CA GLY A 241 -13.27 -22.03 -0.32
C GLY A 241 -13.64 -21.44 1.04
N ALA A 242 -12.96 -21.86 2.12
CA ALA A 242 -13.07 -21.14 3.39
C ALA A 242 -12.42 -19.77 3.27
N VAL A 243 -13.01 -18.77 3.90
CA VAL A 243 -12.54 -17.39 3.92
C VAL A 243 -12.44 -16.94 5.36
N ALA A 244 -11.27 -16.44 5.73
CA ALA A 244 -11.03 -15.76 7.00
C ALA A 244 -10.72 -14.29 6.75
N GLU A 245 -11.18 -13.42 7.62
CA GLU A 245 -10.91 -11.99 7.59
C GLU A 245 -10.40 -11.53 8.96
N ALA A 246 -9.38 -10.67 8.95
CA ALA A 246 -8.91 -9.97 10.14
C ALA A 246 -8.68 -8.49 9.80
N THR A 247 -8.83 -7.63 10.81
CA THR A 247 -8.75 -6.18 10.62
C THR A 247 -7.85 -5.53 11.65
N ARG A 248 -7.22 -4.39 11.28
CA ARG A 248 -6.47 -3.52 12.17
C ARG A 248 -6.68 -2.06 11.78
N PRO A 249 -6.83 -1.15 12.75
CA PRO A 249 -6.84 0.28 12.47
C PRO A 249 -5.44 0.76 12.08
N VAL A 250 -5.40 1.81 11.26
CA VAL A 250 -4.18 2.51 10.87
C VAL A 250 -4.53 3.96 10.58
N THR A 251 -3.60 4.87 10.80
CA THR A 251 -3.77 6.30 10.53
C THR A 251 -2.72 6.79 9.56
N ILE A 252 -3.14 7.52 8.53
CA ILE A 252 -2.27 8.29 7.64
C ILE A 252 -2.29 9.74 8.13
N GLU A 253 -1.11 10.32 8.36
CA GLU A 253 -0.92 11.71 8.77
C GLU A 253 0.14 12.37 7.89
N ASN A 254 -0.09 13.62 7.47
CA ASN A 254 0.84 14.40 6.65
C ASN A 254 1.30 13.67 5.38
N GLY A 255 0.41 12.89 4.77
CA GLY A 255 0.68 12.17 3.52
C GLY A 255 0.75 13.12 2.33
N GLY A 256 1.55 12.78 1.32
CA GLY A 256 1.66 13.54 0.09
C GLY A 256 2.99 13.33 -0.62
N ILE A 257 3.18 14.05 -1.74
CA ILE A 257 4.41 13.95 -2.54
C ILE A 257 5.21 15.23 -2.38
N PRO A 258 6.35 15.22 -1.67
CA PRO A 258 7.29 16.33 -1.65
C PRO A 258 8.01 16.37 -2.99
N GLN A 259 8.06 17.53 -3.61
CA GLN A 259 8.76 17.71 -4.88
C GLN A 259 9.29 19.14 -4.99
N LEU A 260 10.58 19.25 -5.32
CA LEU A 260 11.21 20.53 -5.59
C LEU A 260 11.73 20.57 -7.02
N GLU A 261 11.64 21.74 -7.62
CA GLU A 261 12.17 22.07 -8.94
C GLU A 261 13.21 23.18 -8.81
N LEU A 262 14.37 23.01 -9.45
CA LEU A 262 15.30 24.11 -9.70
C LEU A 262 14.79 24.92 -10.90
N VAL A 263 14.30 26.13 -10.65
CA VAL A 263 13.76 27.02 -11.68
C VAL A 263 14.88 27.76 -12.40
N ASP A 264 15.92 28.21 -11.67
CA ASP A 264 17.07 28.88 -12.23
C ASP A 264 18.34 28.68 -11.41
N PHE A 265 19.48 28.80 -12.09
CA PHE A 265 20.80 28.74 -11.51
C PHE A 265 21.72 29.69 -12.26
N GLN A 266 22.39 30.59 -11.54
CA GLN A 266 23.33 31.57 -12.10
C GLN A 266 24.58 31.64 -11.24
N VAL A 267 25.76 31.78 -11.92
CA VAL A 267 27.04 32.06 -11.29
C VAL A 267 27.65 33.28 -12.00
N LYS A 268 27.97 34.31 -11.26
CA LYS A 268 28.54 35.55 -11.81
C LYS A 268 29.63 36.12 -10.89
N PRO A 269 30.66 36.79 -11.44
CA PRO A 269 30.96 36.99 -12.88
C PRO A 269 31.41 35.70 -13.56
N THR A 270 31.40 35.68 -14.89
CA THR A 270 31.86 34.54 -15.73
C THR A 270 33.38 34.50 -15.90
N THR A 271 34.09 35.50 -15.41
CA THR A 271 35.56 35.57 -15.37
C THR A 271 35.99 36.18 -14.04
N VAL A 272 36.95 35.54 -13.39
CA VAL A 272 37.48 35.96 -12.09
C VAL A 272 38.96 35.67 -11.99
N SER A 273 39.72 36.43 -11.20
CA SER A 273 41.10 36.08 -10.86
C SER A 273 41.17 34.95 -9.85
N LEU A 274 42.25 34.18 -9.82
CA LEU A 274 42.50 33.21 -8.77
C LEU A 274 42.39 33.87 -7.40
N GLY A 275 41.67 33.27 -6.47
CA GLY A 275 41.31 33.83 -5.17
C GLY A 275 40.10 34.79 -5.22
N GLY A 276 39.60 35.11 -6.39
CA GLY A 276 38.39 35.90 -6.55
C GLY A 276 37.10 35.13 -6.24
N THR A 277 36.03 35.88 -6.06
CA THR A 277 34.75 35.33 -5.61
C THR A 277 33.69 35.43 -6.70
N VAL A 278 32.89 34.37 -6.85
CA VAL A 278 31.68 34.35 -7.66
C VAL A 278 30.43 34.37 -6.75
N ASN A 279 29.39 35.04 -7.24
CA ASN A 279 28.07 35.03 -6.60
C ASN A 279 27.24 33.93 -7.25
N VAL A 280 26.59 33.14 -6.41
CA VAL A 280 25.67 32.10 -6.80
C VAL A 280 24.24 32.52 -6.50
N THR A 281 23.33 32.29 -7.42
CA THR A 281 21.89 32.48 -7.23
C THR A 281 21.17 31.25 -7.71
N LEU A 282 20.35 30.68 -6.85
CA LEU A 282 19.48 29.54 -7.16
C LEU A 282 18.04 29.96 -6.88
N ARG A 283 17.14 29.56 -7.76
CA ARG A 283 15.71 29.73 -7.54
C ARG A 283 15.06 28.35 -7.54
N VAL A 284 14.33 28.05 -6.47
CA VAL A 284 13.71 26.75 -6.19
C VAL A 284 12.24 26.93 -5.94
N LYS A 285 11.42 26.04 -6.44
CA LYS A 285 9.99 26.02 -6.23
C LYS A 285 9.55 24.68 -5.65
N ASN A 286 8.67 24.72 -4.65
CA ASN A 286 7.97 23.53 -4.23
C ASN A 286 6.81 23.24 -5.20
N THR A 287 6.95 22.20 -6.03
CA THR A 287 5.95 21.72 -6.99
C THR A 287 5.19 20.51 -6.46
N GLY A 288 5.53 20.04 -5.25
CA GLY A 288 4.85 18.94 -4.56
C GLY A 288 3.50 19.33 -3.98
N SER A 289 2.85 18.34 -3.37
CA SER A 289 1.54 18.50 -2.72
C SER A 289 1.64 18.78 -1.22
N VAL A 290 2.84 18.65 -0.63
CA VAL A 290 3.08 18.84 0.80
C VAL A 290 4.17 19.87 1.05
N PRO A 291 4.19 20.53 2.24
CA PRO A 291 5.28 21.39 2.65
C PRO A 291 6.60 20.61 2.75
N VAL A 292 7.71 21.22 2.32
CA VAL A 292 9.04 20.65 2.50
C VAL A 292 9.76 21.32 3.66
N LYS A 293 10.37 20.51 4.51
CA LYS A 293 11.21 20.95 5.61
C LYS A 293 12.61 21.23 5.10
N THR A 294 13.22 22.30 5.54
CA THR A 294 14.57 22.66 5.15
C THR A 294 15.38 23.08 6.35
N LEU A 295 16.65 22.71 6.30
CA LEU A 295 17.61 23.02 7.33
C LEU A 295 19.00 23.02 6.70
N GLY A 296 19.85 23.94 7.11
CA GLY A 296 21.22 24.00 6.61
C GLY A 296 21.78 25.39 6.70
N PRO A 297 23.00 25.61 6.18
CA PRO A 297 23.57 26.93 6.12
C PRO A 297 22.60 27.91 5.47
N PRO A 298 22.38 29.10 6.07
CA PRO A 298 21.41 30.04 5.51
C PRO A 298 21.90 30.58 4.16
N PRO A 299 21.00 31.09 3.32
CA PRO A 299 21.37 31.90 2.17
C PRO A 299 22.38 32.98 2.56
N GLY A 300 23.36 33.22 1.71
CA GLY A 300 24.46 34.15 1.96
C GLY A 300 25.70 33.53 2.61
N THR A 301 25.64 32.24 3.07
CA THR A 301 26.83 31.55 3.57
C THR A 301 27.88 31.42 2.48
N PRO A 302 29.13 31.93 2.73
CA PRO A 302 30.22 31.83 1.78
C PRO A 302 30.91 30.46 1.80
N TYR A 303 31.44 30.03 0.66
CA TYR A 303 32.23 28.84 0.51
C TYR A 303 33.52 29.08 -0.24
N ARG A 304 34.42 28.09 -0.27
CA ARG A 304 35.68 28.10 -1.01
C ARG A 304 35.84 26.79 -1.77
N THR A 305 36.39 26.87 -3.00
CA THR A 305 36.56 25.64 -3.82
C THR A 305 37.66 24.70 -3.32
N ASP A 306 38.59 25.15 -2.48
CA ASP A 306 39.63 24.33 -1.86
C ASP A 306 39.25 23.79 -0.48
N MET A 307 38.04 24.07 -0.02
CA MET A 307 37.48 23.55 1.24
C MET A 307 36.38 22.58 0.95
N THR A 308 36.60 21.37 1.34
CA THR A 308 35.53 20.38 1.41
C THR A 308 34.85 20.54 2.76
N PHE A 309 33.88 21.45 2.81
CA PHE A 309 33.15 21.62 4.03
C PHE A 309 32.09 20.51 4.17
N ASN A 310 32.22 19.76 5.21
CA ASN A 310 31.48 18.56 5.45
C ASN A 310 30.99 18.57 6.90
N CYS A 311 29.84 19.17 7.12
CA CYS A 311 29.21 19.17 8.44
C CYS A 311 28.87 17.78 8.94
N TRP A 312 28.84 16.78 8.06
CA TRP A 312 28.47 15.43 8.40
C TRP A 312 29.62 14.42 8.55
N VAL A 313 30.89 14.81 8.29
CA VAL A 313 32.00 13.86 8.29
C VAL A 313 32.64 13.67 9.66
N ASN A 314 32.23 14.37 10.68
CA ASN A 314 32.74 14.10 12.00
C ASN A 314 31.71 13.45 12.93
N PRO A 315 31.47 12.12 12.82
CA PRO A 315 30.56 11.41 13.71
C PRO A 315 31.03 11.38 15.18
N ALA A 316 32.27 11.84 15.47
CA ALA A 316 32.83 11.88 16.81
C ALA A 316 32.54 13.19 17.55
N ASP A 317 31.95 14.19 16.89
CA ASP A 317 31.57 15.44 17.53
C ASP A 317 30.12 15.34 18.03
N PRO A 318 29.82 15.35 19.33
CA PRO A 318 28.44 15.34 19.86
C PRO A 318 27.58 16.55 19.46
N GLY A 319 28.20 17.63 18.99
CA GLY A 319 27.54 18.75 18.34
C GLY A 319 27.46 18.60 16.84
N SER A 320 28.07 17.55 16.34
CA SER A 320 28.11 17.24 14.94
C SER A 320 26.73 16.80 14.48
N PRO A 321 26.44 17.12 13.43
CA PRO A 321 25.17 17.19 12.76
C PRO A 321 24.82 15.94 11.99
N LEU A 322 24.64 14.85 12.66
CA LEU A 322 23.51 13.95 12.35
C LEU A 322 22.22 14.76 12.04
N TYR A 323 22.20 15.99 12.50
CA TYR A 323 21.20 16.98 12.23
C TYR A 323 21.08 17.38 10.76
N TYR A 324 22.16 17.38 9.97
CA TYR A 324 22.12 17.63 8.53
C TYR A 324 21.74 16.40 7.71
N GLU A 325 21.89 15.23 8.31
CA GLU A 325 21.50 13.94 7.74
C GLU A 325 20.09 13.53 8.17
N ARG A 326 19.32 14.43 8.80
CA ARG A 326 17.93 14.11 9.08
C ARG A 326 17.24 13.78 7.78
N SER A 327 16.63 12.61 7.79
CA SER A 327 15.80 12.14 6.71
C SER A 327 14.76 13.17 6.32
N GLY A 328 14.59 13.35 5.03
CA GLY A 328 13.58 14.22 4.49
C GLY A 328 13.87 15.74 4.51
N ILE A 329 15.01 16.19 5.03
CA ILE A 329 15.40 17.59 4.99
C ILE A 329 15.92 17.98 3.60
N TRP A 330 15.35 19.04 3.03
CA TRP A 330 15.69 19.51 1.70
C TRP A 330 16.69 20.66 1.73
N ARG A 331 17.67 20.63 0.78
CA ARG A 331 18.68 21.65 0.58
C ARG A 331 18.95 21.84 -0.90
N VAL A 332 19.47 23.00 -1.25
CA VAL A 332 20.12 23.20 -2.56
C VAL A 332 21.62 23.17 -2.40
N GLY A 333 22.29 22.65 -3.39
CA GLY A 333 23.73 22.57 -3.42
C GLY A 333 24.34 23.05 -4.71
N VAL A 334 25.62 23.41 -4.63
CA VAL A 334 26.46 23.70 -5.80
C VAL A 334 27.71 22.83 -5.73
N MET A 335 27.96 22.18 -6.84
CA MET A 335 29.14 21.37 -7.09
C MET A 335 30.00 22.02 -8.20
N TRP A 336 31.28 21.74 -8.24
CA TRP A 336 32.19 22.22 -9.24
C TRP A 336 33.19 21.18 -9.70
N THR A 337 33.81 21.38 -10.86
CA THR A 337 34.87 20.52 -11.39
C THR A 337 36.00 20.40 -10.37
N GLY A 338 36.34 19.15 -10.01
CA GLY A 338 37.38 18.87 -9.03
C GLY A 338 36.92 18.91 -7.56
N ALA A 339 35.63 19.05 -7.31
CA ALA A 339 35.09 18.88 -5.97
C ALA A 339 35.26 17.42 -5.49
N GLY A 340 35.78 17.24 -4.29
CA GLY A 340 35.99 15.91 -3.70
C GLY A 340 34.72 15.24 -3.18
N LEU A 341 33.59 15.98 -3.13
CA LEU A 341 32.29 15.54 -2.63
C LEU A 341 31.17 16.04 -3.51
N GLN A 342 30.03 15.35 -3.47
CA GLN A 342 28.82 15.85 -4.11
C GLN A 342 28.31 17.07 -3.34
N TYR A 343 28.12 18.15 -4.05
CA TYR A 343 27.55 19.40 -3.56
C TYR A 343 28.20 19.90 -2.26
N PRO A 344 29.50 20.24 -2.28
CA PRO A 344 30.21 20.69 -1.07
C PRO A 344 29.72 22.07 -0.54
N ALA A 345 29.12 22.89 -1.38
CA ALA A 345 28.41 24.09 -0.97
C ALA A 345 26.91 23.82 -0.93
N ARG A 346 26.28 23.97 0.23
CA ARG A 346 24.85 23.71 0.44
C ARG A 346 24.19 24.82 1.24
N TRP A 347 22.93 25.07 0.94
CA TRP A 347 22.12 26.05 1.64
C TRP A 347 20.73 25.48 1.91
N GLY A 348 20.15 25.86 3.07
CA GLY A 348 18.74 25.63 3.36
C GLY A 348 17.84 26.47 2.44
N LEU A 349 16.64 25.97 2.22
CA LEU A 349 15.60 26.63 1.43
C LEU A 349 14.82 27.58 2.33
N LEU A 350 15.20 28.82 2.33
CA LEU A 350 14.49 29.81 3.14
C LEU A 350 13.63 30.67 2.22
N PRO A 351 12.30 30.78 2.47
CA PRO A 351 11.46 31.74 1.81
C PRO A 351 12.06 33.14 1.97
N ASP A 352 11.90 33.97 0.95
CA ASP A 352 12.38 35.36 0.97
C ASP A 352 11.86 36.09 2.22
N GLY A 353 12.76 36.77 2.92
CA GLY A 353 12.45 37.47 4.17
C GLY A 353 12.48 36.66 5.45
N THR A 354 12.73 35.33 5.40
CA THR A 354 12.88 34.52 6.61
C THR A 354 14.14 34.91 7.38
N LYS A 355 13.96 35.32 8.62
CA LYS A 355 15.09 35.62 9.53
C LYS A 355 15.61 34.32 10.12
N VAL A 356 16.82 33.95 9.79
CA VAL A 356 17.53 32.84 10.44
C VAL A 356 18.50 33.40 11.46
N GLY A 357 18.61 32.77 12.59
CA GLY A 357 19.35 33.22 13.77
C GLY A 357 20.88 33.36 13.65
N LEU A 358 21.40 33.48 12.43
CA LEU A 358 22.80 33.91 12.25
C LEU A 358 22.89 35.40 12.32
N ASP A 359 23.85 35.88 13.09
CA ASP A 359 24.26 37.26 13.07
C ASP A 359 24.52 37.72 11.61
N PRO A 360 23.84 38.75 11.12
CA PRO A 360 24.13 39.30 9.80
C PRO A 360 25.62 39.61 9.56
N ALA A 361 26.37 39.93 10.61
CA ALA A 361 27.81 40.16 10.55
C ALA A 361 28.59 38.89 10.18
N GLU A 362 28.16 37.70 10.58
CA GLU A 362 28.82 36.44 10.20
C GLU A 362 28.65 36.14 8.70
N ARG A 363 27.52 36.57 8.10
CA ARG A 363 27.26 36.42 6.66
C ARG A 363 28.12 37.27 5.76
N LEU A 364 28.61 38.38 6.30
CA LEU A 364 29.41 39.36 5.56
C LEU A 364 30.91 39.12 5.68
N LYS A 365 31.33 38.16 6.47
CA LYS A 365 32.76 37.79 6.60
C LYS A 365 33.29 37.25 5.28
N PRO A 366 34.52 37.61 4.91
CA PRO A 366 35.20 36.95 3.80
C PRO A 366 35.24 35.43 4.01
N PRO A 367 35.18 34.61 2.95
CA PRO A 367 35.16 33.13 3.08
C PRO A 367 36.24 32.55 3.96
N GLN A 368 37.44 33.13 3.98
CA GLN A 368 38.59 32.72 4.81
C GLN A 368 38.40 32.98 6.31
N GLU A 369 37.50 33.89 6.68
CA GLU A 369 37.23 34.27 8.08
C GLU A 369 35.99 33.59 8.66
N VAL A 370 35.30 32.79 7.84
CA VAL A 370 34.10 32.06 8.27
C VAL A 370 34.52 30.79 9.04
N ASP A 371 34.08 30.69 10.28
CA ASP A 371 34.19 29.47 11.02
C ASP A 371 33.09 28.47 10.63
N TYR A 372 33.38 27.61 9.69
CA TYR A 372 32.45 26.62 9.19
C TYR A 372 32.02 25.63 10.25
N ARG A 373 32.87 25.34 11.25
CA ARG A 373 32.47 24.45 12.37
C ARG A 373 31.31 25.08 13.14
N ARG A 374 31.40 26.36 13.36
CA ARG A 374 30.35 27.13 14.01
C ARG A 374 29.10 27.25 13.18
N LEU A 375 29.22 27.40 11.86
CA LEU A 375 28.07 27.39 10.93
C LEU A 375 27.34 26.03 10.92
N CYS A 376 28.03 24.95 11.27
CA CYS A 376 27.46 23.61 11.35
C CYS A 376 26.94 23.23 12.73
N ALA A 377 27.22 24.04 13.75
CA ALA A 377 26.75 23.74 15.09
C ALA A 377 25.21 23.78 15.16
N VAL A 378 24.63 22.67 15.63
CA VAL A 378 23.19 22.48 15.76
C VAL A 378 22.48 23.62 16.48
N GLU A 379 23.15 24.23 17.44
CA GLU A 379 22.61 25.31 18.26
C GLU A 379 22.27 26.59 17.50
N GLN A 380 22.98 26.85 16.40
CA GLN A 380 22.74 28.03 15.54
C GLN A 380 21.53 27.84 14.62
N TRP A 381 21.06 26.63 14.48
CA TRP A 381 19.96 26.25 13.59
C TRP A 381 18.70 25.83 14.35
N ARG A 382 18.71 25.91 15.67
CA ARG A 382 17.55 25.65 16.54
C ARG A 382 16.53 26.78 16.42
N GLY A 383 15.81 26.79 15.33
CA GLY A 383 14.58 27.53 15.16
C GLY A 383 13.50 26.58 14.67
N GLU A 384 12.28 27.05 14.53
CA GLU A 384 11.28 26.31 13.78
C GLU A 384 11.89 25.96 12.41
N THR A 385 11.89 24.70 12.05
CA THR A 385 12.41 24.25 10.76
C THR A 385 11.70 25.02 9.66
N PRO A 386 12.38 25.85 8.86
CA PRO A 386 11.70 26.60 7.80
C PRO A 386 10.96 25.65 6.87
N ILE A 387 9.75 26.01 6.54
CA ILE A 387 8.88 25.18 5.70
C ILE A 387 8.57 25.94 4.42
N LEU A 388 8.91 25.34 3.27
CA LEU A 388 8.52 25.87 1.95
C LEU A 388 7.19 25.22 1.55
N GLN A 389 6.12 25.99 1.51
CA GLN A 389 4.77 25.52 1.18
C GLN A 389 4.63 25.13 -0.29
N PRO A 390 3.68 24.23 -0.65
CA PRO A 390 3.35 23.98 -2.05
C PRO A 390 3.11 25.25 -2.85
N GLY A 391 3.77 25.35 -4.01
CA GLY A 391 3.71 26.52 -4.88
C GLY A 391 4.63 27.69 -4.50
N GLN A 392 5.22 27.71 -3.29
CA GLN A 392 6.18 28.74 -2.89
C GLN A 392 7.52 28.58 -3.61
N GLU A 393 8.16 29.72 -3.83
CA GLU A 393 9.53 29.80 -4.33
C GLU A 393 10.46 30.36 -3.25
N ALA A 394 11.71 29.89 -3.28
CA ALA A 394 12.80 30.42 -2.49
C ALA A 394 13.94 30.88 -3.42
N VAL A 395 14.51 32.04 -3.15
CA VAL A 395 15.73 32.53 -3.81
C VAL A 395 16.89 32.40 -2.84
N ILE A 396 17.83 31.55 -3.21
CA ILE A 396 19.01 31.26 -2.40
C ILE A 396 20.21 31.91 -3.06
N THR A 397 20.93 32.72 -2.30
CA THR A 397 22.17 33.35 -2.73
C THR A 397 23.34 32.83 -1.91
N GLY A 398 24.51 32.85 -2.50
CA GLY A 398 25.75 32.49 -1.82
C GLY A 398 26.96 33.03 -2.57
N THR A 399 28.13 32.88 -1.98
CA THR A 399 29.40 33.23 -2.60
C THR A 399 30.36 32.07 -2.54
N ILE A 400 31.15 31.90 -3.61
CA ILE A 400 32.18 30.85 -3.66
C ILE A 400 33.49 31.48 -4.11
N GLN A 401 34.52 31.42 -3.25
CA GLN A 401 35.86 31.86 -3.60
C GLN A 401 36.58 30.75 -4.40
N ILE A 402 37.20 31.13 -5.52
CA ILE A 402 37.83 30.17 -6.43
C ILE A 402 39.32 30.12 -6.13
N ASN A 403 39.74 29.04 -5.47
CA ASN A 403 41.15 28.78 -5.11
C ASN A 403 41.75 27.62 -5.93
N LEU A 404 41.00 27.11 -6.92
CA LEU A 404 41.46 26.06 -7.82
C LEU A 404 42.33 26.67 -8.94
N ARG A 405 43.56 26.18 -9.13
CA ARG A 405 44.46 26.58 -10.22
C ARG A 405 44.11 25.86 -11.52
N ILE A 406 42.92 26.11 -12.06
CA ILE A 406 42.45 25.61 -13.35
C ILE A 406 41.88 26.78 -14.12
N ARG A 407 42.05 26.80 -15.46
CA ARG A 407 41.61 27.93 -16.32
C ARG A 407 40.10 28.03 -16.44
N GLU A 408 39.41 26.96 -16.27
CA GLU A 408 37.94 26.89 -16.34
C GLU A 408 37.41 25.99 -15.23
N VAL A 409 36.42 26.49 -14.51
CA VAL A 409 35.67 25.74 -13.50
C VAL A 409 34.21 25.68 -13.94
N THR A 410 33.67 24.49 -14.07
CA THR A 410 32.25 24.30 -14.29
C THR A 410 31.53 24.11 -12.97
N PHE A 411 30.45 24.86 -12.75
CA PHE A 411 29.56 24.74 -11.60
C PHE A 411 28.23 24.13 -12.02
N TRP A 412 27.67 23.29 -11.17
CA TRP A 412 26.33 22.70 -11.32
C TRP A 412 25.53 22.92 -10.06
N ALA A 413 24.24 23.11 -10.22
CA ALA A 413 23.30 23.10 -9.10
C ALA A 413 22.66 21.72 -8.92
N GLY A 414 22.21 21.45 -7.71
CA GLY A 414 21.45 20.24 -7.38
C GLY A 414 20.52 20.47 -6.19
N ILE A 415 19.60 19.54 -6.01
CA ILE A 415 18.73 19.46 -4.84
C ILE A 415 19.08 18.20 -4.09
N GLU A 416 19.26 18.30 -2.79
CA GLU A 416 19.45 17.19 -1.87
C GLU A 416 18.21 16.99 -1.02
N GLN A 417 17.80 15.73 -0.84
CA GLN A 417 16.91 15.32 0.21
C GLN A 417 17.71 14.42 1.17
N GLY A 418 17.93 14.90 2.39
CA GLY A 418 18.74 14.21 3.39
C GLY A 418 18.25 12.80 3.66
N GLY A 419 19.15 11.84 3.69
CA GLY A 419 18.82 10.41 3.90
C GLY A 419 18.20 9.71 2.70
N VAL A 420 17.79 10.45 1.66
CA VAL A 420 17.11 9.91 0.46
C VAL A 420 17.99 9.98 -0.78
N GLY A 421 18.59 11.14 -1.07
CA GLY A 421 19.47 11.30 -2.23
C GLY A 421 19.44 12.68 -2.89
N PHE A 422 19.77 12.69 -4.20
CA PHE A 422 19.81 13.92 -5.01
C PHE A 422 18.76 13.84 -6.13
N PRO A 423 17.49 14.20 -5.85
CA PRO A 423 16.43 14.14 -6.85
C PRO A 423 16.66 15.07 -8.05
N VAL A 424 17.46 16.12 -7.91
CA VAL A 424 17.95 16.95 -9.01
C VAL A 424 19.47 17.01 -8.95
N ASP A 425 20.12 16.55 -10.01
CA ASP A 425 21.58 16.50 -10.11
C ASP A 425 22.07 17.20 -11.37
N GLN A 426 23.23 17.85 -11.29
CA GLN A 426 23.96 18.51 -12.40
C GLN A 426 23.10 19.50 -13.22
N PHE A 427 22.22 20.23 -12.54
CA PHE A 427 21.35 21.20 -13.20
C PHE A 427 22.14 22.39 -13.74
N LYS A 428 21.91 22.75 -15.01
CA LYS A 428 22.32 23.97 -15.71
C LYS A 428 23.79 24.34 -15.51
N PRO A 429 24.75 23.62 -16.11
CA PRO A 429 26.18 23.88 -15.96
C PRO A 429 26.56 25.30 -16.33
N GLN A 430 27.41 25.93 -15.53
CA GLN A 430 27.92 27.30 -15.70
C GLN A 430 29.47 27.28 -15.70
N VAL A 431 30.07 27.75 -16.78
CA VAL A 431 31.55 27.77 -16.89
C VAL A 431 32.06 29.14 -16.48
N ILE A 432 33.02 29.14 -15.55
CA ILE A 432 33.72 30.34 -15.07
C ILE A 432 35.18 30.25 -15.49
N ARG A 433 35.70 31.31 -16.12
CA ARG A 433 37.13 31.43 -16.46
C ARG A 433 37.93 32.00 -15.32
N VAL A 434 39.07 31.40 -15.05
CA VAL A 434 39.97 31.80 -13.97
C VAL A 434 41.28 32.32 -14.57
N ASN A 435 41.56 33.59 -14.27
CA ASN A 435 42.80 34.24 -14.67
C ASN A 435 43.82 34.18 -13.53
N TYR A 436 45.07 33.80 -13.83
CA TYR A 436 46.19 33.74 -12.90
C TYR A 436 47.52 33.97 -13.58
#